data_81c8274346a47c49cb8e0846cc2e4fa5
#
_entry.id   81c8274346a47c49cb8e0846cc2e4fa5
#
_cell.length_a   1.000
_cell.length_b   1.000
_cell.length_c   1.000
_cell.angle_alpha   90.00
_cell.angle_beta   90.00
_cell.angle_gamma   90.00
#
_symmetry.space_group_name_H-M   'P 1'
#
loop_
_entity.id
_entity.type
_entity.pdbx_description
1 polymer ?
#
loop_
_entity_poly.entity_id
_entity_poly.type
_entity_poly.pdbx_seq_one_letter_code
_entity_poly.pdbx_strand_id
1 'polypeptide(L)'
;MKSKKRKVSKLKRRESLIGYVFVSPWILGAIMFLLIPLGQSFYYALCNVKVTPKGRVFDFIKFRNYTDIFRLDPLFLEDLTGYLLDTLLSVPVIVVFSLIIAMLLNGKMKGKGLFRTIYFLPVIVVSGPVMTQLADQGAASIPAMNVSAISAILDDILPYFFVEPIVNLFNNMIMVLWYSGVQILIFLAAIQKIDNSLYEAAKIDGGSGWECFWKITLPTIKPMILLNAVYTVIYLSNNEQNVIITSIYNDMFAMNRGYGFASAKAWVYAVVVCLLVAFIALLLRNKKDNYQTEIKREKKRVAKIERERKKLHQRQVRRSKVLKRRA
;
A
#
# COMPACT_ATOMS: atom_id res chain seq x y z
N MET A 1 -26.60 0.19 35.93
CA MET A 1 -25.26 0.43 36.56
C MET A 1 -24.53 1.51 35.74
N LYS A 2 -24.46 2.75 36.27
CA LYS A 2 -23.79 3.88 35.61
C LYS A 2 -22.27 3.67 35.67
N SER A 3 -21.62 3.55 34.49
CA SER A 3 -20.17 3.50 34.35
C SER A 3 -19.55 4.80 34.90
N LYS A 4 -18.83 4.71 36.02
CA LYS A 4 -18.04 5.82 36.58
C LYS A 4 -16.91 6.14 35.57
N LYS A 5 -17.04 7.25 34.83
CA LYS A 5 -15.93 7.82 34.03
C LYS A 5 -14.76 8.07 34.98
N ARG A 6 -13.68 7.28 34.85
CA ARG A 6 -12.42 7.49 35.58
C ARG A 6 -11.89 8.88 35.25
N LYS A 7 -11.82 9.76 36.26
CA LYS A 7 -11.15 11.07 36.14
C LYS A 7 -9.68 10.79 35.77
N VAL A 8 -9.26 11.24 34.58
CA VAL A 8 -7.87 11.15 34.13
C VAL A 8 -7.00 11.94 35.13
N SER A 9 -5.98 11.32 35.71
CA SER A 9 -5.11 11.97 36.69
C SER A 9 -4.43 13.19 36.06
N LYS A 10 -4.17 14.26 36.89
CA LYS A 10 -3.51 15.49 36.41
C LYS A 10 -2.15 15.20 35.74
N LEU A 11 -1.42 14.18 36.20
CA LEU A 11 -0.18 13.71 35.59
C LEU A 11 -0.37 13.21 34.14
N LYS A 12 -1.33 12.33 33.89
CA LYS A 12 -1.63 11.84 32.54
C LYS A 12 -2.06 12.95 31.58
N ARG A 13 -2.76 13.97 32.09
CA ARG A 13 -3.16 15.13 31.29
C ARG A 13 -1.95 15.99 30.91
N ARG A 14 -0.96 16.15 31.82
CA ARG A 14 0.28 16.86 31.57
C ARG A 14 1.18 16.12 30.59
N GLU A 15 1.34 14.81 30.73
CA GLU A 15 2.08 13.96 29.77
C GLU A 15 1.47 14.01 28.37
N SER A 16 0.13 13.94 28.29
CA SER A 16 -0.58 14.08 27.01
C SER A 16 -0.36 15.45 26.38
N LEU A 17 -0.35 16.52 27.16
CA LEU A 17 -0.16 17.89 26.67
C LEU A 17 1.27 18.10 26.17
N ILE A 18 2.26 17.57 26.87
CA ILE A 18 3.66 17.56 26.41
C ILE A 18 3.78 16.80 25.08
N GLY A 19 3.13 15.64 24.95
CA GLY A 19 3.10 14.89 23.69
C GLY A 19 2.53 15.70 22.53
N TYR A 20 1.43 16.44 22.74
CA TYR A 20 0.87 17.32 21.71
C TYR A 20 1.80 18.47 21.32
N VAL A 21 2.52 19.05 22.27
CA VAL A 21 3.51 20.11 22.00
C VAL A 21 4.65 19.59 21.10
N PHE A 22 5.16 18.37 21.37
CA PHE A 22 6.20 17.77 20.52
C PHE A 22 5.71 17.43 19.10
N VAL A 23 4.45 17.06 18.93
CA VAL A 23 3.87 16.71 17.61
C VAL A 23 3.34 17.96 16.89
N SER A 24 3.11 19.08 17.60
CA SER A 24 2.50 20.29 17.03
C SER A 24 3.23 20.88 15.83
N PRO A 25 4.58 20.93 15.72
CA PRO A 25 5.23 21.45 14.51
C PRO A 25 4.90 20.64 13.27
N TRP A 26 4.83 19.29 13.43
CA TRP A 26 4.44 18.41 12.32
C TRP A 26 2.96 18.58 11.94
N ILE A 27 2.07 18.70 12.94
CA ILE A 27 0.64 18.94 12.68
C ILE A 27 0.43 20.27 11.96
N LEU A 28 1.11 21.33 12.40
CA LEU A 28 1.03 22.64 11.77
C LEU A 28 1.55 22.58 10.31
N GLY A 29 2.68 21.93 10.08
CA GLY A 29 3.21 21.68 8.75
C GLY A 29 2.22 20.91 7.86
N ALA A 30 1.61 19.85 8.38
CA ALA A 30 0.61 19.07 7.66
C ALA A 30 -0.64 19.89 7.32
N ILE A 31 -1.10 20.77 8.22
CA ILE A 31 -2.24 21.65 7.94
C ILE A 31 -1.86 22.67 6.85
N MET A 32 -0.73 23.35 6.98
CA MET A 32 -0.33 24.42 6.06
C MET A 32 0.04 23.91 4.67
N PHE A 33 0.78 22.82 4.58
CA PHE A 33 1.36 22.35 3.31
C PHE A 33 0.61 21.20 2.67
N LEU A 34 -0.28 20.52 3.41
CA LEU A 34 -1.07 19.43 2.87
C LEU A 34 -2.57 19.76 2.85
N LEU A 35 -3.19 20.03 3.99
CA LEU A 35 -4.65 20.19 4.07
C LEU A 35 -5.15 21.46 3.38
N ILE A 36 -4.44 22.60 3.50
CA ILE A 36 -4.85 23.85 2.87
C ILE A 36 -4.76 23.74 1.33
N PRO A 37 -3.63 23.31 0.70
CA PRO A 37 -3.58 23.12 -0.75
C PRO A 37 -4.58 22.08 -1.27
N LEU A 38 -4.81 21.00 -0.52
CA LEU A 38 -5.80 19.98 -0.87
C LEU A 38 -7.23 20.59 -0.88
N GLY A 39 -7.58 21.35 0.14
CA GLY A 39 -8.85 22.07 0.21
C GLY A 39 -9.01 23.10 -0.91
N GLN A 40 -7.95 23.84 -1.25
CA GLN A 40 -7.94 24.76 -2.39
C GLN A 40 -8.14 24.03 -3.72
N SER A 41 -7.46 22.90 -3.93
CA SER A 41 -7.64 22.07 -5.13
C SER A 41 -9.08 21.58 -5.24
N PHE A 42 -9.69 21.14 -4.12
CA PHE A 42 -11.10 20.74 -4.11
C PHE A 42 -12.04 21.90 -4.45
N TYR A 43 -11.79 23.09 -3.92
CA TYR A 43 -12.54 24.29 -4.26
C TYR A 43 -12.40 24.65 -5.75
N TYR A 44 -11.18 24.56 -6.31
CA TYR A 44 -10.93 24.80 -7.74
C TYR A 44 -11.72 23.81 -8.61
N ALA A 45 -11.83 22.56 -8.20
CA ALA A 45 -12.62 21.55 -8.93
C ALA A 45 -14.11 21.91 -9.07
N LEU A 46 -14.64 22.76 -8.16
CA LEU A 46 -16.01 23.26 -8.19
C LEU A 46 -16.15 24.62 -8.90
N CYS A 47 -15.04 25.20 -9.36
CA CYS A 47 -14.99 26.50 -9.99
C CYS A 47 -14.48 26.40 -11.44
N ASN A 48 -14.92 27.35 -12.28
CA ASN A 48 -14.22 27.67 -13.52
C ASN A 48 -13.13 28.71 -13.17
N VAL A 49 -11.86 28.28 -13.24
CA VAL A 49 -10.72 29.12 -12.84
C VAL A 49 -10.06 29.69 -14.09
N LYS A 50 -10.21 30.97 -14.31
CA LYS A 50 -9.57 31.70 -15.41
C LYS A 50 -8.36 32.47 -14.90
N VAL A 51 -7.23 32.32 -15.57
CA VAL A 51 -6.02 33.10 -15.31
C VAL A 51 -6.04 34.35 -16.19
N THR A 52 -6.05 35.49 -15.55
CA THR A 52 -6.02 36.80 -16.23
C THR A 52 -4.76 37.57 -15.82
N PRO A 53 -4.32 38.59 -16.57
CA PRO A 53 -3.18 39.46 -16.18
C PRO A 53 -3.35 40.10 -14.79
N LYS A 54 -4.60 40.26 -14.33
CA LYS A 54 -4.93 40.81 -13.01
C LYS A 54 -5.00 39.78 -11.89
N GLY A 55 -4.78 38.47 -12.21
CA GLY A 55 -4.86 37.39 -11.25
C GLY A 55 -5.84 36.30 -11.65
N ARG A 56 -6.18 35.42 -10.72
CA ARG A 56 -7.12 34.31 -10.93
C ARG A 56 -8.54 34.73 -10.63
N VAL A 57 -9.45 34.52 -11.58
CA VAL A 57 -10.90 34.74 -11.42
C VAL A 57 -11.58 33.39 -11.21
N PHE A 58 -12.46 33.32 -10.21
CA PHE A 58 -13.15 32.10 -9.80
C PHE A 58 -14.65 32.27 -10.01
N ASP A 59 -15.21 31.49 -10.97
CA ASP A 59 -16.64 31.39 -11.18
C ASP A 59 -17.13 30.05 -10.60
N PHE A 60 -17.96 30.08 -9.57
CA PHE A 60 -18.46 28.87 -8.94
C PHE A 60 -19.50 28.17 -9.81
N ILE A 61 -19.16 27.00 -10.36
CA ILE A 61 -19.98 26.23 -11.31
C ILE A 61 -20.47 24.89 -10.75
N LYS A 62 -20.30 24.66 -9.44
CA LYS A 62 -20.69 23.41 -8.75
C LYS A 62 -19.98 22.18 -9.37
N PHE A 63 -20.76 21.17 -9.72
CA PHE A 63 -20.25 19.88 -10.24
C PHE A 63 -20.12 19.85 -11.77
N ARG A 64 -20.19 20.99 -12.45
CA ARG A 64 -20.14 21.03 -13.92
C ARG A 64 -18.84 20.45 -14.48
N ASN A 65 -17.68 20.74 -13.88
CA ASN A 65 -16.40 20.15 -14.29
C ASN A 65 -16.45 18.62 -14.29
N TYR A 66 -17.06 18.02 -13.27
CA TYR A 66 -17.20 16.56 -13.20
C TYR A 66 -18.13 16.00 -14.28
N THR A 67 -19.27 16.67 -14.54
CA THR A 67 -20.16 16.24 -15.64
C THR A 67 -19.50 16.37 -17.01
N ASP A 68 -18.69 17.42 -17.19
CA ASP A 68 -17.96 17.66 -18.44
C ASP A 68 -16.85 16.61 -18.68
N ILE A 69 -16.16 16.14 -17.62
CA ILE A 69 -15.20 15.03 -17.72
C ILE A 69 -15.88 13.78 -18.30
N PHE A 70 -17.03 13.40 -17.74
CA PHE A 70 -17.72 12.16 -18.17
C PHE A 70 -18.43 12.29 -19.50
N ARG A 71 -18.77 13.49 -19.99
CA ARG A 71 -19.52 13.71 -21.23
C ARG A 71 -18.64 14.16 -22.39
N LEU A 72 -17.60 14.97 -22.10
CA LEU A 72 -16.84 15.67 -23.13
C LEU A 72 -15.39 15.19 -23.24
N ASP A 73 -14.95 14.28 -22.38
CA ASP A 73 -13.58 13.78 -22.38
C ASP A 73 -13.52 12.24 -22.38
N PRO A 74 -13.93 11.58 -23.48
CA PRO A 74 -13.89 10.13 -23.57
C PRO A 74 -12.46 9.57 -23.49
N LEU A 75 -11.44 10.30 -23.98
CA LEU A 75 -10.03 9.87 -23.91
C LEU A 75 -9.56 9.72 -22.46
N PHE A 76 -9.94 10.63 -21.58
CA PHE A 76 -9.59 10.51 -20.16
C PHE A 76 -10.21 9.24 -19.52
N LEU A 77 -11.43 8.87 -19.91
CA LEU A 77 -12.07 7.66 -19.39
C LEU A 77 -11.39 6.39 -19.93
N GLU A 78 -10.99 6.41 -21.19
CA GLU A 78 -10.22 5.34 -21.82
C GLU A 78 -8.86 5.18 -21.14
N ASP A 79 -8.10 6.25 -20.98
CA ASP A 79 -6.84 6.28 -20.24
C ASP A 79 -7.00 5.78 -18.78
N LEU A 80 -8.11 6.15 -18.13
CA LEU A 80 -8.39 5.73 -16.74
C LEU A 80 -8.66 4.23 -16.65
N THR A 81 -9.40 3.68 -17.59
CA THR A 81 -9.65 2.24 -17.64
C THR A 81 -8.40 1.45 -18.01
N GLY A 82 -7.62 1.92 -18.98
CA GLY A 82 -6.31 1.36 -19.32
C GLY A 82 -5.37 1.34 -18.12
N TYR A 83 -5.22 2.47 -17.43
CA TYR A 83 -4.43 2.57 -16.22
C TYR A 83 -4.86 1.56 -15.12
N LEU A 84 -6.18 1.40 -14.90
CA LEU A 84 -6.68 0.45 -13.92
C LEU A 84 -6.28 -0.98 -14.23
N LEU A 85 -6.39 -1.37 -15.49
CA LEU A 85 -6.04 -2.72 -15.95
C LEU A 85 -4.54 -2.95 -15.90
N ASP A 86 -3.75 -2.01 -16.40
CA ASP A 86 -2.29 -2.09 -16.35
C ASP A 86 -1.79 -2.18 -14.92
N THR A 87 -2.35 -1.38 -14.00
CA THR A 87 -1.97 -1.42 -12.58
C THR A 87 -2.40 -2.75 -11.94
N LEU A 88 -3.61 -3.24 -12.23
CA LEU A 88 -4.13 -4.48 -11.66
C LEU A 88 -3.29 -5.70 -12.08
N LEU A 89 -2.74 -5.70 -13.28
CA LEU A 89 -1.85 -6.75 -13.79
C LEU A 89 -0.40 -6.55 -13.33
N SER A 90 0.10 -5.33 -13.32
CA SER A 90 1.49 -5.03 -12.93
C SER A 90 1.76 -5.28 -11.45
N VAL A 91 0.81 -4.96 -10.56
CA VAL A 91 0.99 -5.12 -9.11
C VAL A 91 1.31 -6.56 -8.70
N PRO A 92 0.55 -7.61 -9.10
CA PRO A 92 0.91 -8.99 -8.79
C PRO A 92 2.27 -9.40 -9.35
N VAL A 93 2.59 -8.96 -10.57
CA VAL A 93 3.86 -9.30 -11.23
C VAL A 93 5.04 -8.70 -10.45
N ILE A 94 4.98 -7.40 -10.11
CA ILE A 94 6.02 -6.72 -9.35
C ILE A 94 6.18 -7.36 -7.96
N VAL A 95 5.07 -7.67 -7.29
CA VAL A 95 5.09 -8.28 -5.94
C VAL A 95 5.69 -9.68 -5.97
N VAL A 96 5.28 -10.54 -6.92
CA VAL A 96 5.82 -11.90 -7.06
C VAL A 96 7.29 -11.87 -7.47
N PHE A 97 7.65 -11.04 -8.45
CA PHE A 97 9.02 -10.86 -8.87
C PHE A 97 9.92 -10.40 -7.71
N SER A 98 9.49 -9.38 -6.98
CA SER A 98 10.23 -8.85 -5.83
C SER A 98 10.41 -9.90 -4.73
N LEU A 99 9.40 -10.74 -4.50
CA LEU A 99 9.50 -11.84 -3.54
C LEU A 99 10.53 -12.88 -3.99
N ILE A 100 10.51 -13.28 -5.25
CA ILE A 100 11.47 -14.25 -5.81
C ILE A 100 12.90 -13.72 -5.65
N ILE A 101 13.15 -12.49 -6.06
CA ILE A 101 14.48 -11.87 -5.94
C ILE A 101 14.90 -11.74 -4.46
N ALA A 102 14.00 -11.34 -3.57
CA ALA A 102 14.30 -11.26 -2.15
C ALA A 102 14.67 -12.63 -1.55
N MET A 103 14.00 -13.70 -1.97
CA MET A 103 14.33 -15.06 -1.56
C MET A 103 15.71 -15.51 -2.08
N LEU A 104 16.03 -15.22 -3.34
CA LEU A 104 17.34 -15.48 -3.92
C LEU A 104 18.44 -14.71 -3.15
N LEU A 105 18.23 -13.43 -2.87
CA LEU A 105 19.17 -12.60 -2.12
C LEU A 105 19.31 -13.01 -0.64
N ASN A 106 18.30 -13.68 -0.07
CA ASN A 106 18.38 -14.21 1.29
C ASN A 106 19.25 -15.49 1.36
N GLY A 107 19.39 -16.22 0.27
CA GLY A 107 20.24 -17.43 0.17
C GLY A 107 21.72 -17.18 0.53
N LYS A 108 22.52 -18.23 0.61
CA LYS A 108 23.99 -18.16 0.85
C LYS A 108 24.74 -17.81 -0.45
N MET A 109 24.56 -16.59 -0.99
CA MET A 109 25.28 -16.16 -2.19
C MET A 109 26.50 -15.30 -1.85
N LYS A 110 27.61 -15.48 -2.61
CA LYS A 110 28.76 -14.56 -2.58
C LYS A 110 28.35 -13.26 -3.29
N GLY A 111 28.75 -12.09 -2.75
CA GLY A 111 28.45 -10.80 -3.38
C GLY A 111 27.05 -10.21 -3.12
N LYS A 112 26.32 -10.67 -2.11
CA LYS A 112 24.97 -10.16 -1.75
C LYS A 112 24.91 -8.63 -1.64
N GLY A 113 25.96 -7.99 -1.11
CA GLY A 113 26.03 -6.54 -0.99
C GLY A 113 25.95 -5.86 -2.35
N LEU A 114 26.72 -6.36 -3.33
CA LEU A 114 26.73 -5.84 -4.69
C LEU A 114 25.34 -5.95 -5.36
N PHE A 115 24.71 -7.13 -5.27
CA PHE A 115 23.37 -7.31 -5.83
C PHE A 115 22.34 -6.39 -5.18
N ARG A 116 22.38 -6.21 -3.86
CA ARG A 116 21.52 -5.24 -3.17
C ARG A 116 21.72 -3.83 -3.71
N THR A 117 22.97 -3.42 -3.90
CA THR A 117 23.31 -2.10 -4.45
C THR A 117 22.79 -1.97 -5.89
N ILE A 118 22.94 -2.98 -6.74
CA ILE A 118 22.45 -2.98 -8.13
C ILE A 118 20.91 -2.83 -8.18
N TYR A 119 20.16 -3.57 -7.35
CA TYR A 119 18.69 -3.45 -7.31
C TYR A 119 18.20 -2.16 -6.64
N PHE A 120 19.02 -1.54 -5.79
CA PHE A 120 18.65 -0.30 -5.11
C PHE A 120 19.10 0.94 -5.86
N LEU A 121 20.15 0.84 -6.69
CA LEU A 121 20.69 1.94 -7.48
C LEU A 121 19.59 2.63 -8.34
N PRO A 122 18.75 1.89 -9.08
CA PRO A 122 17.69 2.50 -9.86
C PRO A 122 16.73 3.35 -9.01
N VAL A 123 16.38 2.91 -7.82
CA VAL A 123 15.48 3.63 -6.90
C VAL A 123 16.07 4.97 -6.44
N ILE A 124 17.41 5.04 -6.30
CA ILE A 124 18.09 6.26 -5.87
C ILE A 124 18.36 7.20 -7.05
N VAL A 125 18.80 6.63 -8.18
CA VAL A 125 19.28 7.40 -9.36
C VAL A 125 18.12 7.85 -10.23
N VAL A 126 17.04 7.08 -10.26
CA VAL A 126 15.92 7.32 -11.17
C VAL A 126 14.96 8.34 -10.57
N SER A 127 15.33 9.62 -10.72
CA SER A 127 14.36 10.70 -10.69
C SER A 127 13.51 10.68 -11.97
N GLY A 128 12.26 11.15 -11.91
CA GLY A 128 11.33 11.15 -13.04
C GLY A 128 11.94 11.61 -14.38
N PRO A 129 12.69 12.73 -14.45
CA PRO A 129 13.32 13.20 -15.69
C PRO A 129 14.29 12.19 -16.32
N VAL A 130 15.03 11.43 -15.53
CA VAL A 130 15.97 10.40 -16.05
C VAL A 130 15.19 9.23 -16.65
N MET A 131 14.06 8.85 -16.00
CA MET A 131 13.20 7.76 -16.51
C MET A 131 12.55 8.15 -17.83
N THR A 132 12.06 9.38 -17.96
CA THR A 132 11.47 9.87 -19.19
C THR A 132 12.50 9.83 -20.33
N GLN A 133 13.72 10.33 -20.10
CA GLN A 133 14.79 10.27 -21.11
C GLN A 133 15.16 8.84 -21.51
N LEU A 134 15.19 7.89 -20.57
CA LEU A 134 15.49 6.49 -20.88
C LEU A 134 14.35 5.82 -21.65
N ALA A 135 13.09 6.15 -21.32
CA ALA A 135 11.93 5.68 -22.07
C ALA A 135 11.93 6.23 -23.51
N ASP A 136 12.19 7.53 -23.69
CA ASP A 136 12.27 8.19 -25.01
C ASP A 136 13.41 7.62 -25.87
N GLN A 137 14.49 7.16 -25.26
CA GLN A 137 15.60 6.48 -25.95
C GLN A 137 15.34 4.99 -26.22
N GLY A 138 14.14 4.47 -25.88
CA GLY A 138 13.79 3.07 -26.05
C GLY A 138 14.50 2.11 -25.07
N ALA A 139 15.20 2.64 -24.07
CA ALA A 139 15.89 1.83 -23.06
C ALA A 139 14.92 1.14 -22.06
N ALA A 140 13.66 1.49 -22.11
CA ALA A 140 12.59 0.88 -21.30
C ALA A 140 12.11 -0.47 -21.86
N SER A 141 12.36 -0.76 -23.13
CA SER A 141 11.98 -2.01 -23.79
C SER A 141 13.18 -2.96 -23.93
N ILE A 142 12.90 -4.25 -24.01
CA ILE A 142 13.93 -5.27 -24.35
C ILE A 142 13.89 -5.48 -25.86
N PRO A 143 14.88 -5.00 -26.64
CA PRO A 143 14.85 -5.08 -28.11
C PRO A 143 14.78 -6.51 -28.65
N ALA A 144 15.21 -7.49 -27.84
CA ALA A 144 15.21 -8.91 -28.20
C ALA A 144 13.84 -9.58 -28.04
N MET A 145 12.86 -8.95 -27.38
CA MET A 145 11.52 -9.51 -27.26
C MET A 145 10.69 -9.17 -28.50
N ASN A 146 10.31 -10.21 -29.22
CA ASN A 146 9.35 -10.06 -30.33
C ASN A 146 7.92 -9.94 -29.79
N VAL A 147 7.56 -8.72 -29.37
CA VAL A 147 6.27 -8.44 -28.73
C VAL A 147 5.11 -8.67 -29.71
N SER A 148 5.34 -8.50 -31.02
CA SER A 148 4.33 -8.80 -32.05
C SER A 148 4.02 -10.31 -32.13
N ALA A 149 5.00 -11.18 -31.90
CA ALA A 149 4.73 -12.62 -31.81
C ALA A 149 3.94 -12.98 -30.54
N ILE A 150 4.22 -12.30 -29.43
CA ILE A 150 3.49 -12.49 -28.18
C ILE A 150 2.04 -12.03 -28.33
N SER A 151 1.80 -10.85 -28.93
CA SER A 151 0.44 -10.35 -29.16
C SER A 151 -0.38 -11.31 -30.04
N ALA A 152 0.21 -11.83 -31.12
CA ALA A 152 -0.48 -12.77 -32.00
C ALA A 152 -0.93 -14.07 -31.28
N ILE A 153 -0.08 -14.59 -30.40
CA ILE A 153 -0.44 -15.79 -29.57
C ILE A 153 -1.54 -15.44 -28.55
N LEU A 154 -1.48 -14.26 -27.96
CA LEU A 154 -2.43 -13.83 -26.95
C LEU A 154 -3.81 -13.51 -27.54
N ASP A 155 -3.85 -12.95 -28.75
CA ASP A 155 -5.08 -12.65 -29.49
C ASP A 155 -5.91 -13.92 -29.77
N ASP A 156 -5.25 -15.08 -29.94
CA ASP A 156 -5.91 -16.37 -30.17
C ASP A 156 -6.46 -17.00 -28.87
N ILE A 157 -5.91 -16.63 -27.71
CA ILE A 157 -6.20 -17.33 -26.44
C ILE A 157 -7.08 -16.48 -25.52
N LEU A 158 -6.91 -15.15 -25.53
CA LEU A 158 -7.53 -14.23 -24.59
C LEU A 158 -8.46 -13.23 -25.27
N PRO A 159 -9.51 -12.76 -24.55
CA PRO A 159 -10.30 -11.62 -25.02
C PRO A 159 -9.40 -10.38 -25.21
N TYR A 160 -9.63 -9.64 -26.31
CA TYR A 160 -8.85 -8.46 -26.72
C TYR A 160 -8.57 -7.46 -25.57
N PHE A 161 -9.53 -7.30 -24.69
CA PHE A 161 -9.44 -6.45 -23.50
C PHE A 161 -8.24 -6.77 -22.57
N PHE A 162 -7.78 -8.03 -22.51
CA PHE A 162 -6.62 -8.43 -21.71
C PHE A 162 -5.31 -8.44 -22.50
N VAL A 163 -5.37 -8.47 -23.82
CA VAL A 163 -4.17 -8.59 -24.67
C VAL A 163 -3.29 -7.37 -24.56
N GLU A 164 -3.88 -6.18 -24.74
CA GLU A 164 -3.14 -4.91 -24.71
C GLU A 164 -2.41 -4.66 -23.36
N PRO A 165 -3.05 -4.79 -22.19
CA PRO A 165 -2.35 -4.65 -20.91
C PRO A 165 -1.22 -5.66 -20.70
N ILE A 166 -1.39 -6.91 -21.15
CA ILE A 166 -0.33 -7.92 -21.04
C ILE A 166 0.85 -7.58 -21.96
N VAL A 167 0.58 -7.17 -23.19
CA VAL A 167 1.59 -6.72 -24.14
C VAL A 167 2.36 -5.51 -23.59
N ASN A 168 1.66 -4.55 -23.02
CA ASN A 168 2.27 -3.38 -22.36
C ASN A 168 3.16 -3.77 -21.18
N LEU A 169 2.77 -4.77 -20.41
CA LEU A 169 3.58 -5.30 -19.31
C LEU A 169 4.90 -5.88 -19.84
N PHE A 170 4.88 -6.64 -20.93
CA PHE A 170 6.10 -7.15 -21.56
C PHE A 170 6.96 -6.04 -22.17
N ASN A 171 6.34 -5.07 -22.84
CA ASN A 171 7.05 -3.90 -23.38
C ASN A 171 7.77 -3.11 -22.28
N ASN A 172 7.15 -2.98 -21.12
CA ASN A 172 7.67 -2.21 -19.99
C ASN A 172 8.38 -3.09 -18.94
N MET A 173 8.80 -4.30 -19.29
CA MET A 173 9.38 -5.24 -18.32
C MET A 173 10.63 -4.69 -17.60
N ILE A 174 11.46 -3.92 -18.27
CA ILE A 174 12.62 -3.24 -17.66
C ILE A 174 12.13 -2.26 -16.57
N MET A 175 11.07 -1.51 -16.86
CA MET A 175 10.49 -0.58 -15.89
C MET A 175 9.92 -1.33 -14.67
N VAL A 176 9.25 -2.46 -14.89
CA VAL A 176 8.76 -3.34 -13.83
C VAL A 176 9.92 -3.79 -12.92
N LEU A 177 11.05 -4.17 -13.51
CA LEU A 177 12.24 -4.55 -12.75
C LEU A 177 12.81 -3.38 -11.94
N TRP A 178 12.84 -2.20 -12.51
CA TRP A 178 13.32 -1.00 -11.82
C TRP A 178 12.40 -0.57 -10.68
N TYR A 179 11.09 -0.66 -10.87
CA TYR A 179 10.11 -0.32 -9.82
C TYR A 179 10.12 -1.31 -8.66
N SER A 180 10.68 -2.51 -8.84
CA SER A 180 10.66 -3.56 -7.82
C SER A 180 11.70 -3.38 -6.69
N GLY A 181 12.65 -2.44 -6.81
CA GLY A 181 13.78 -2.32 -5.89
C GLY A 181 13.40 -2.15 -4.42
N VAL A 182 12.46 -1.25 -4.11
CA VAL A 182 11.98 -1.03 -2.72
C VAL A 182 11.25 -2.25 -2.20
N GLN A 183 10.41 -2.88 -3.02
CA GLN A 183 9.63 -4.07 -2.66
C GLN A 183 10.56 -5.25 -2.33
N ILE A 184 11.65 -5.42 -3.10
CA ILE A 184 12.68 -6.44 -2.83
C ILE A 184 13.27 -6.24 -1.43
N LEU A 185 13.60 -5.00 -1.05
CA LEU A 185 14.15 -4.69 0.27
C LEU A 185 13.16 -4.95 1.41
N ILE A 186 11.89 -4.58 1.21
CA ILE A 186 10.84 -4.84 2.20
C ILE A 186 10.67 -6.35 2.42
N PHE A 187 10.62 -7.15 1.35
CA PHE A 187 10.53 -8.60 1.47
C PHE A 187 11.81 -9.20 2.07
N LEU A 188 12.98 -8.74 1.67
CA LEU A 188 14.24 -9.21 2.22
C LEU A 188 14.32 -8.96 3.73
N ALA A 189 13.94 -7.77 4.18
CA ALA A 189 13.90 -7.44 5.60
C ALA A 189 12.87 -8.29 6.37
N ALA A 190 11.73 -8.61 5.74
CA ALA A 190 10.72 -9.45 6.32
C ALA A 190 11.18 -10.90 6.47
N ILE A 191 11.80 -11.46 5.42
CA ILE A 191 12.30 -12.84 5.42
C ILE A 191 13.43 -13.00 6.45
N GLN A 192 14.32 -12.00 6.57
CA GLN A 192 15.42 -12.02 7.55
C GLN A 192 14.95 -11.95 9.02
N LYS A 193 13.72 -11.53 9.28
CA LYS A 193 13.13 -11.53 10.63
C LYS A 193 12.53 -12.85 11.05
N ILE A 194 12.38 -13.81 10.15
CA ILE A 194 11.87 -15.15 10.47
C ILE A 194 12.93 -15.90 11.26
N ASP A 195 12.54 -16.45 12.40
CA ASP A 195 13.44 -17.20 13.25
C ASP A 195 13.91 -18.49 12.54
N ASN A 196 15.23 -18.67 12.46
CA ASN A 196 15.83 -19.85 11.83
C ASN A 196 15.43 -21.16 12.51
N SER A 197 15.12 -21.12 13.80
CA SER A 197 14.65 -22.30 14.56
C SER A 197 13.40 -22.92 13.97
N LEU A 198 12.52 -22.14 13.32
CA LEU A 198 11.34 -22.66 12.63
C LEU A 198 11.72 -23.53 11.42
N TYR A 199 12.75 -23.13 10.68
CA TYR A 199 13.24 -23.90 9.54
C TYR A 199 14.02 -25.14 9.97
N GLU A 200 14.77 -25.05 11.09
CA GLU A 200 15.49 -26.17 11.67
C GLU A 200 14.52 -27.25 12.20
N ALA A 201 13.49 -26.84 12.92
CA ALA A 201 12.44 -27.75 13.37
C ALA A 201 11.73 -28.45 12.19
N ALA A 202 11.35 -27.68 11.16
CA ALA A 202 10.71 -28.25 9.97
C ALA A 202 11.62 -29.26 9.23
N LYS A 203 12.94 -29.03 9.21
CA LYS A 203 13.90 -29.97 8.62
C LYS A 203 14.01 -31.27 9.44
N ILE A 204 13.99 -31.17 10.77
CA ILE A 204 13.96 -32.36 11.66
C ILE A 204 12.70 -33.20 11.41
N ASP A 205 11.56 -32.53 11.17
CA ASP A 205 10.29 -33.17 10.81
C ASP A 205 10.25 -33.68 9.35
N GLY A 206 11.37 -33.58 8.59
CA GLY A 206 11.47 -34.04 7.21
C GLY A 206 10.88 -33.09 6.16
N GLY A 207 10.57 -31.83 6.54
CA GLY A 207 10.00 -30.83 5.65
C GLY A 207 10.97 -30.39 4.55
N SER A 208 10.48 -30.41 3.30
CA SER A 208 11.21 -29.88 2.14
C SER A 208 11.27 -28.34 2.13
N GLY A 209 12.20 -27.76 1.35
CA GLY A 209 12.28 -26.31 1.17
C GLY A 209 10.98 -25.70 0.60
N TRP A 210 10.28 -26.44 -0.25
CA TRP A 210 8.99 -26.05 -0.81
C TRP A 210 7.89 -26.00 0.27
N GLU A 211 7.86 -26.98 1.16
CA GLU A 211 6.92 -26.97 2.29
C GLU A 211 7.23 -25.86 3.28
N CYS A 212 8.52 -25.61 3.57
CA CYS A 212 8.93 -24.48 4.40
C CYS A 212 8.47 -23.14 3.79
N PHE A 213 8.56 -22.98 2.47
CA PHE A 213 8.06 -21.77 1.80
C PHE A 213 6.56 -21.57 2.03
N TRP A 214 5.73 -22.58 1.75
CA TRP A 214 4.28 -22.45 1.84
C TRP A 214 3.74 -22.43 3.27
N LYS A 215 4.36 -23.18 4.19
CA LYS A 215 3.86 -23.35 5.56
C LYS A 215 4.49 -22.37 6.56
N ILE A 216 5.71 -21.85 6.32
CA ILE A 216 6.44 -20.97 7.24
C ILE A 216 6.64 -19.60 6.62
N THR A 217 7.35 -19.52 5.48
CA THR A 217 7.76 -18.22 4.89
C THR A 217 6.57 -17.41 4.46
N LEU A 218 5.75 -17.90 3.56
CA LEU A 218 4.64 -17.18 2.94
C LEU A 218 3.59 -16.70 3.96
N PRO A 219 3.13 -17.52 4.93
CA PRO A 219 2.20 -17.05 5.95
C PRO A 219 2.81 -15.95 6.85
N THR A 220 4.10 -16.04 7.18
CA THR A 220 4.78 -15.08 8.05
C THR A 220 4.96 -13.74 7.36
N ILE A 221 5.29 -13.71 6.07
CA ILE A 221 5.47 -12.47 5.29
C ILE A 221 4.17 -11.91 4.70
N LYS A 222 3.05 -12.59 4.85
CA LYS A 222 1.75 -12.18 4.28
C LYS A 222 1.38 -10.71 4.55
N PRO A 223 1.61 -10.13 5.76
CA PRO A 223 1.38 -8.70 5.98
C PRO A 223 2.25 -7.80 5.09
N MET A 224 3.47 -8.27 4.74
CA MET A 224 4.38 -7.52 3.87
C MET A 224 3.99 -7.63 2.40
N ILE A 225 3.30 -8.69 1.99
CA ILE A 225 2.69 -8.78 0.64
C ILE A 225 1.65 -7.67 0.47
N LEU A 226 0.77 -7.49 1.46
CA LEU A 226 -0.20 -6.39 1.44
C LEU A 226 0.50 -5.02 1.40
N LEU A 227 1.50 -4.81 2.25
CA LEU A 227 2.27 -3.56 2.27
C LEU A 227 2.90 -3.27 0.92
N ASN A 228 3.57 -4.26 0.31
CA ASN A 228 4.19 -4.14 -0.99
C ASN A 228 3.18 -3.88 -2.12
N ALA A 229 2.04 -4.56 -2.11
CA ALA A 229 0.99 -4.34 -3.09
C ALA A 229 0.44 -2.91 -3.03
N VAL A 230 0.13 -2.40 -1.82
CA VAL A 230 -0.33 -1.02 -1.62
C VAL A 230 0.74 -0.01 -2.03
N TYR A 231 2.00 -0.25 -1.63
CA TYR A 231 3.11 0.61 -2.02
C TYR A 231 3.26 0.68 -3.55
N THR A 232 3.18 -0.48 -4.22
CA THR A 232 3.29 -0.55 -5.68
C THR A 232 2.17 0.23 -6.38
N VAL A 233 0.92 0.12 -5.93
CA VAL A 233 -0.19 0.92 -6.47
C VAL A 233 0.09 2.41 -6.34
N ILE A 234 0.46 2.87 -5.13
CA ILE A 234 0.75 4.29 -4.88
C ILE A 234 1.93 4.76 -5.74
N TYR A 235 2.95 3.94 -5.88
CA TYR A 235 4.13 4.26 -6.69
C TYR A 235 3.79 4.40 -8.19
N LEU A 236 3.06 3.44 -8.77
CA LEU A 236 2.62 3.50 -10.16
C LEU A 236 1.64 4.66 -10.39
N SER A 237 0.82 4.98 -9.40
CA SER A 237 -0.13 6.10 -9.50
C SER A 237 0.55 7.47 -9.52
N ASN A 238 1.72 7.61 -8.89
CA ASN A 238 2.45 8.89 -8.82
C ASN A 238 3.61 8.98 -9.81
N ASN A 239 3.73 8.03 -10.73
CA ASN A 239 4.79 8.04 -11.73
C ASN A 239 4.55 9.16 -12.75
N GLU A 240 5.59 9.92 -13.09
CA GLU A 240 5.55 11.00 -14.09
C GLU A 240 5.18 10.51 -15.50
N GLN A 241 5.43 9.24 -15.81
CA GLN A 241 5.03 8.61 -17.08
C GLN A 241 3.56 8.20 -17.14
N ASN A 242 2.82 8.42 -16.05
CA ASN A 242 1.39 8.10 -16.03
C ASN A 242 0.62 9.06 -16.95
N VAL A 243 -0.01 8.48 -17.98
CA VAL A 243 -0.77 9.22 -19.00
C VAL A 243 -1.83 10.12 -18.37
N ILE A 244 -2.45 9.69 -17.26
CA ILE A 244 -3.48 10.47 -16.55
C ILE A 244 -2.87 11.71 -15.93
N ILE A 245 -1.69 11.61 -15.29
CA ILE A 245 -0.99 12.76 -14.71
C ILE A 245 -0.61 13.75 -15.80
N THR A 246 -0.08 13.26 -16.91
CA THR A 246 0.25 14.08 -18.09
C THR A 246 -0.99 14.76 -18.66
N SER A 247 -2.12 14.05 -18.78
CA SER A 247 -3.41 14.61 -19.24
C SER A 247 -3.89 15.73 -18.29
N ILE A 248 -3.84 15.51 -16.97
CA ILE A 248 -4.20 16.51 -15.96
C ILE A 248 -3.31 17.76 -16.08
N TYR A 249 -2.00 17.56 -16.26
CA TYR A 249 -1.03 18.64 -16.40
C TYR A 249 -1.30 19.46 -17.68
N ASN A 250 -1.54 18.79 -18.80
CA ASN A 250 -1.84 19.44 -20.09
C ASN A 250 -3.14 20.25 -19.99
N ASP A 251 -4.19 19.70 -19.36
CA ASP A 251 -5.45 20.41 -19.18
C ASP A 251 -5.34 21.65 -18.27
N MET A 252 -4.43 21.61 -17.30
CA MET A 252 -4.22 22.74 -16.40
C MET A 252 -3.77 24.02 -17.13
N PHE A 253 -2.99 23.85 -18.21
CA PHE A 253 -2.47 24.96 -19.01
C PHE A 253 -3.26 25.16 -20.33
N ALA A 254 -4.24 24.33 -20.63
CA ALA A 254 -5.08 24.49 -21.80
C ALA A 254 -6.01 25.71 -21.68
N MET A 255 -6.10 26.52 -22.72
CA MET A 255 -6.91 27.76 -22.74
C MET A 255 -8.41 27.51 -22.50
N ASN A 256 -8.91 26.34 -22.94
CA ASN A 256 -10.34 25.97 -22.89
C ASN A 256 -10.73 25.16 -21.67
N ARG A 257 -9.78 24.62 -20.88
CA ARG A 257 -10.04 23.75 -19.73
C ARG A 257 -9.59 24.39 -18.40
N GLY A 258 -8.31 24.65 -18.22
CA GLY A 258 -7.74 25.40 -17.09
C GLY A 258 -7.73 24.65 -15.75
N TYR A 259 -7.35 25.37 -14.69
CA TYR A 259 -7.09 24.80 -13.36
C TYR A 259 -8.30 24.10 -12.72
N GLY A 260 -9.51 24.61 -12.96
CA GLY A 260 -10.73 24.02 -12.38
C GLY A 260 -11.02 22.63 -12.91
N PHE A 261 -10.97 22.47 -14.24
CA PHE A 261 -11.19 21.19 -14.91
C PHE A 261 -10.09 20.17 -14.57
N ALA A 262 -8.82 20.60 -14.63
CA ALA A 262 -7.68 19.76 -14.25
C ALA A 262 -7.76 19.30 -12.78
N SER A 263 -8.16 20.19 -11.85
CA SER A 263 -8.39 19.81 -10.46
C SER A 263 -9.52 18.77 -10.29
N ALA A 264 -10.61 18.90 -11.06
CA ALA A 264 -11.69 17.91 -11.03
C ALA A 264 -11.21 16.55 -11.54
N LYS A 265 -10.43 16.49 -12.63
CA LYS A 265 -9.78 15.26 -13.10
C LYS A 265 -8.88 14.64 -12.05
N ALA A 266 -8.05 15.44 -11.39
CA ALA A 266 -7.16 14.99 -10.32
C ALA A 266 -7.94 14.35 -9.16
N TRP A 267 -9.09 14.92 -8.78
CA TRP A 267 -9.95 14.37 -7.74
C TRP A 267 -10.64 13.06 -8.18
N VAL A 268 -11.11 12.97 -9.42
CA VAL A 268 -11.64 11.71 -9.99
C VAL A 268 -10.57 10.62 -9.93
N TYR A 269 -9.37 10.93 -10.40
CA TYR A 269 -8.24 10.02 -10.38
C TYR A 269 -7.88 9.58 -8.94
N ALA A 270 -7.78 10.53 -8.01
CA ALA A 270 -7.48 10.23 -6.60
C ALA A 270 -8.51 9.28 -5.98
N VAL A 271 -9.81 9.48 -6.27
CA VAL A 271 -10.86 8.57 -5.80
C VAL A 271 -10.68 7.18 -6.39
N VAL A 272 -10.39 7.07 -7.68
CA VAL A 272 -10.16 5.78 -8.35
C VAL A 272 -8.96 5.04 -7.74
N VAL A 273 -7.84 5.74 -7.53
CA VAL A 273 -6.65 5.17 -6.85
C VAL A 273 -6.98 4.71 -5.43
N CYS A 274 -7.71 5.52 -4.66
CA CYS A 274 -8.15 5.13 -3.31
C CYS A 274 -9.03 3.88 -3.32
N LEU A 275 -9.94 3.77 -4.29
CA LEU A 275 -10.80 2.59 -4.45
C LEU A 275 -9.97 1.35 -4.84
N LEU A 276 -8.99 1.50 -5.73
CA LEU A 276 -8.08 0.43 -6.13
C LEU A 276 -7.24 -0.06 -4.93
N VAL A 277 -6.66 0.86 -4.16
CA VAL A 277 -5.93 0.54 -2.93
C VAL A 277 -6.84 -0.18 -1.93
N ALA A 278 -8.06 0.32 -1.72
CA ALA A 278 -9.03 -0.30 -0.83
C ALA A 278 -9.41 -1.71 -1.31
N PHE A 279 -9.63 -1.90 -2.61
CA PHE A 279 -9.92 -3.19 -3.21
C PHE A 279 -8.80 -4.21 -2.97
N ILE A 280 -7.55 -3.84 -3.27
CA ILE A 280 -6.37 -4.70 -3.05
C ILE A 280 -6.19 -5.00 -1.55
N ALA A 281 -6.38 -3.99 -0.69
CA ALA A 281 -6.31 -4.16 0.75
C ALA A 281 -7.37 -5.13 1.29
N LEU A 282 -8.59 -5.12 0.72
CA LEU A 282 -9.65 -6.05 1.09
C LEU A 282 -9.35 -7.47 0.59
N LEU A 283 -8.83 -7.62 -0.65
CA LEU A 283 -8.44 -8.92 -1.21
C LEU A 283 -7.34 -9.58 -0.39
N LEU A 284 -6.30 -8.83 -0.04
CA LEU A 284 -5.13 -9.35 0.68
C LEU A 284 -5.29 -9.29 2.19
N ARG A 285 -6.43 -8.83 2.69
CA ARG A 285 -6.69 -8.71 4.13
C ARG A 285 -6.51 -10.05 4.82
N ASN A 286 -5.62 -10.09 5.80
CA ASN A 286 -5.53 -11.23 6.69
C ASN A 286 -6.82 -11.34 7.49
N LYS A 287 -7.51 -12.48 7.40
CA LYS A 287 -8.50 -12.85 8.43
C LYS A 287 -7.74 -12.77 9.75
N LYS A 288 -8.25 -11.99 10.72
CA LYS A 288 -7.66 -11.82 12.06
C LYS A 288 -7.15 -13.18 12.52
N ASP A 289 -5.86 -13.27 12.84
CA ASP A 289 -5.27 -14.50 13.32
C ASP A 289 -6.15 -15.08 14.42
N ASN A 290 -6.73 -16.23 14.17
CA ASN A 290 -7.46 -17.01 15.20
C ASN A 290 -6.58 -17.17 16.44
N TYR A 291 -5.26 -17.23 16.25
CA TYR A 291 -4.25 -17.31 17.28
C TYR A 291 -4.31 -16.18 18.33
N GLN A 292 -4.42 -14.91 17.91
CA GLN A 292 -4.59 -13.80 18.86
C GLN A 292 -5.93 -13.89 19.61
N THR A 293 -6.93 -14.39 18.95
CA THR A 293 -8.25 -14.60 19.55
C THR A 293 -8.23 -15.81 20.50
N GLU A 294 -7.48 -16.85 20.17
CA GLU A 294 -7.26 -18.02 21.03
C GLU A 294 -6.43 -17.67 22.26
N ILE A 295 -5.33 -16.95 22.12
CA ILE A 295 -4.55 -16.45 23.27
C ILE A 295 -5.42 -15.59 24.19
N LYS A 296 -6.28 -14.71 23.65
CA LYS A 296 -7.23 -13.94 24.47
C LYS A 296 -8.26 -14.81 25.18
N ARG A 297 -8.73 -15.87 24.52
CA ARG A 297 -9.66 -16.86 25.10
C ARG A 297 -8.97 -17.67 26.20
N GLU A 298 -7.75 -18.11 25.97
CA GLU A 298 -6.95 -18.87 26.95
C GLU A 298 -6.59 -18.02 28.18
N LYS A 299 -6.13 -16.78 27.98
CA LYS A 299 -5.91 -15.84 29.09
C LYS A 299 -7.18 -15.59 29.91
N LYS A 300 -8.34 -15.52 29.26
CA LYS A 300 -9.62 -15.39 29.97
C LYS A 300 -9.99 -16.66 30.75
N ARG A 301 -9.70 -17.86 30.18
CA ARG A 301 -9.91 -19.16 30.87
C ARG A 301 -9.02 -19.28 32.08
N VAL A 302 -7.72 -19.02 31.94
CA VAL A 302 -6.76 -19.08 33.06
C VAL A 302 -7.17 -18.09 34.17
N ALA A 303 -7.51 -16.84 33.85
CA ALA A 303 -7.97 -15.87 34.82
C ALA A 303 -9.26 -16.27 35.53
N LYS A 304 -10.15 -17.01 34.87
CA LYS A 304 -11.37 -17.56 35.50
C LYS A 304 -11.02 -18.68 36.49
N ILE A 305 -10.16 -19.61 36.10
CA ILE A 305 -9.69 -20.72 36.96
C ILE A 305 -8.99 -20.17 38.21
N GLU A 306 -8.12 -19.18 38.06
CA GLU A 306 -7.45 -18.54 39.21
C GLU A 306 -8.45 -17.87 40.19
N ARG A 307 -9.47 -17.21 39.65
CA ARG A 307 -10.56 -16.62 40.48
C ARG A 307 -11.34 -17.69 41.24
N GLU A 308 -11.61 -18.82 40.64
CA GLU A 308 -12.32 -19.95 41.26
C GLU A 308 -11.41 -20.61 42.34
N ARG A 309 -10.14 -20.83 42.07
CA ARG A 309 -9.15 -21.32 43.06
C ARG A 309 -9.05 -20.39 44.29
N LYS A 310 -8.98 -19.08 44.06
CA LYS A 310 -8.96 -18.08 45.17
C LYS A 310 -10.25 -18.14 46.01
N LYS A 311 -11.42 -18.30 45.36
CA LYS A 311 -12.71 -18.46 46.07
C LYS A 311 -12.77 -19.77 46.88
N LEU A 312 -12.29 -20.88 46.34
CA LEU A 312 -12.25 -22.16 47.01
C LEU A 312 -11.30 -22.11 48.22
N HIS A 313 -10.11 -21.54 48.04
CA HIS A 313 -9.16 -21.35 49.16
C HIS A 313 -9.74 -20.49 50.26
N GLN A 314 -10.42 -19.39 49.95
CA GLN A 314 -11.10 -18.55 50.94
C GLN A 314 -12.22 -19.30 51.64
N ARG A 315 -12.97 -20.18 50.97
CA ARG A 315 -13.99 -21.03 51.59
C ARG A 315 -13.40 -22.07 52.54
N GLN A 316 -12.25 -22.68 52.16
CA GLN A 316 -11.55 -23.65 53.01
C GLN A 316 -10.99 -22.97 54.27
N VAL A 317 -10.37 -21.79 54.14
CA VAL A 317 -9.88 -20.99 55.28
C VAL A 317 -11.03 -20.56 56.20
N ARG A 318 -12.19 -20.20 55.69
CA ARG A 318 -13.38 -19.89 56.50
C ARG A 318 -13.88 -21.14 57.26
N ARG A 319 -13.95 -22.31 56.58
CA ARG A 319 -14.37 -23.56 57.23
C ARG A 319 -13.42 -23.98 58.33
N SER A 320 -12.10 -23.92 58.14
CA SER A 320 -11.11 -24.26 59.15
C SER A 320 -11.18 -23.33 60.39
N LYS A 321 -11.45 -22.01 60.17
CA LYS A 321 -11.65 -21.05 61.27
C LYS A 321 -12.94 -21.33 62.08
N VAL A 322 -14.01 -21.80 61.42
CA VAL A 322 -15.27 -22.17 62.12
C VAL A 322 -15.09 -23.44 62.92
N LEU A 323 -14.36 -24.43 62.38
CA LEU A 323 -14.06 -25.71 63.11
C LEU A 323 -13.17 -25.42 64.33
N LYS A 324 -12.14 -24.55 64.23
CA LYS A 324 -11.29 -24.15 65.35
C LYS A 324 -12.02 -23.35 66.46
N ARG A 325 -13.21 -22.78 66.17
CA ARG A 325 -14.02 -22.08 67.18
C ARG A 325 -15.05 -22.99 67.84
N ARG A 326 -15.25 -24.19 67.33
CA ARG A 326 -16.18 -25.18 67.90
C ARG A 326 -15.49 -26.29 68.66
N ALA A 327 -14.17 -26.41 68.55
CA ALA A 327 -13.29 -27.21 69.42
C ALA A 327 -12.72 -26.32 70.57
#